data_4f0753dd27c9f3b3110b592031254a60
#
_entry.id   4f0753dd27c9f3b3110b592031254a60
#
_cell.length_a   1.000
_cell.length_b   1.000
_cell.length_c   1.000
_cell.angle_alpha   90.00
_cell.angle_beta   90.00
_cell.angle_gamma   90.00
#
_symmetry.space_group_name_H-M   'P 1'
#
loop_
_entity.id
_entity.type
_entity.pdbx_description
1 polymer ?
#
loop_
_entity_poly.entity_id
_entity_poly.type
_entity_poly.pdbx_seq_one_letter_code
_entity_poly.pdbx_strand_id
1 'polypeptide(L)'
;KQYFYKANSADDRMTALRLLLAKHKPESVLIFCNTKIDTQDVADELVYYGFYALAIHGDLDQRERDQALIRFSNKSVSVLVATDVAARGLDIDALDMVVNFNIAHDPEVHVHRIGRTGRAGRSGIACTLYGDRETHKLDALELDIDFNQYTDPLPSDSYLDKPVKKPLMTTLKIDGGKKQKLRPGDIVGGLTGKGGIPGDKIGKINVSSNWSYVAVSSELVKVALEKISNDKLKGRSFRVRILS
;
A
#
# COMPACT_ATOMS: atom_id res chain seq x y z
N LYS A 1 13.69 11.40 6.61
CA LYS A 1 13.50 12.00 7.94
C LYS A 1 12.73 11.02 8.82
N GLN A 2 13.11 10.94 10.11
CA GLN A 2 12.42 10.15 11.12
C GLN A 2 11.66 11.10 12.07
N TYR A 3 10.47 10.67 12.49
CA TYR A 3 9.59 11.36 13.41
C TYR A 3 9.04 10.37 14.44
N PHE A 4 8.87 10.81 15.68
CA PHE A 4 8.40 10.00 16.78
C PHE A 4 7.17 10.66 17.43
N TYR A 5 6.07 9.93 17.47
CA TYR A 5 4.79 10.44 17.94
C TYR A 5 4.29 9.63 19.13
N LYS A 6 3.89 10.33 20.19
CA LYS A 6 3.36 9.72 21.39
C LYS A 6 1.88 9.37 21.21
N ALA A 7 1.54 8.11 21.50
CA ALA A 7 0.20 7.57 21.41
C ALA A 7 0.08 6.42 22.41
N ASN A 8 -0.65 6.63 23.51
CA ASN A 8 -0.62 5.77 24.68
C ASN A 8 -1.56 4.56 24.60
N SER A 9 -2.68 4.70 23.90
CA SER A 9 -3.66 3.63 23.70
C SER A 9 -3.69 3.17 22.24
N ALA A 10 -4.38 2.08 21.97
CA ALA A 10 -4.62 1.61 20.60
C ALA A 10 -5.41 2.66 19.80
N ASP A 11 -6.42 3.28 20.41
CA ASP A 11 -7.24 4.34 19.79
C ASP A 11 -6.41 5.59 19.49
N ASP A 12 -5.50 5.98 20.40
CA ASP A 12 -4.58 7.09 20.15
C ASP A 12 -3.64 6.80 18.96
N ARG A 13 -3.15 5.55 18.86
CA ARG A 13 -2.30 5.15 17.73
C ARG A 13 -3.03 5.17 16.41
N MET A 14 -4.27 4.68 16.39
CA MET A 14 -5.09 4.73 15.20
C MET A 14 -5.41 6.17 14.79
N THR A 15 -5.75 7.02 15.76
CA THR A 15 -5.97 8.45 15.51
C THR A 15 -4.70 9.13 14.98
N ALA A 16 -3.55 8.89 15.60
CA ALA A 16 -2.26 9.41 15.15
C ALA A 16 -1.93 8.94 13.72
N LEU A 17 -2.11 7.66 13.44
CA LEU A 17 -1.90 7.08 12.11
C LEU A 17 -2.77 7.77 11.07
N ARG A 18 -4.07 7.93 11.33
CA ARG A 18 -5.00 8.60 10.41
C ARG A 18 -4.62 10.05 10.16
N LEU A 19 -4.23 10.78 11.21
CA LEU A 19 -3.74 12.17 11.11
C LEU A 19 -2.50 12.28 10.22
N LEU A 20 -1.54 11.37 10.40
CA LEU A 20 -0.33 11.33 9.59
C LEU A 20 -0.63 11.03 8.12
N LEU A 21 -1.48 10.05 7.84
CA LEU A 21 -1.91 9.72 6.48
C LEU A 21 -2.67 10.88 5.82
N ALA A 22 -3.57 11.52 6.57
CA ALA A 22 -4.36 12.66 6.08
C ALA A 22 -3.52 13.92 5.83
N LYS A 23 -2.49 14.16 6.65
CA LYS A 23 -1.55 15.28 6.49
C LYS A 23 -0.63 15.08 5.28
N HIS A 24 0.02 13.94 5.21
CA HIS A 24 1.07 13.69 4.22
C HIS A 24 0.54 13.22 2.87
N LYS A 25 -0.66 12.63 2.82
CA LYS A 25 -1.33 12.11 1.61
C LYS A 25 -0.40 11.27 0.71
N PRO A 26 0.36 10.32 1.28
CA PRO A 26 1.31 9.54 0.50
C PRO A 26 0.60 8.67 -0.53
N GLU A 27 1.30 8.34 -1.61
CA GLU A 27 0.82 7.40 -2.63
C GLU A 27 1.19 5.95 -2.30
N SER A 28 2.22 5.77 -1.45
CA SER A 28 2.71 4.47 -1.04
C SER A 28 3.19 4.49 0.42
N VAL A 29 2.52 3.71 1.26
CA VAL A 29 2.82 3.58 2.69
C VAL A 29 2.95 2.12 3.08
N LEU A 30 3.97 1.80 3.85
CA LEU A 30 4.08 0.52 4.54
C LEU A 30 3.98 0.76 6.04
N ILE A 31 3.01 0.11 6.67
CA ILE A 31 2.78 0.15 8.12
C ILE A 31 3.24 -1.16 8.72
N PHE A 32 4.10 -1.10 9.72
CA PHE A 32 4.61 -2.28 10.42
C PHE A 32 3.88 -2.51 11.73
N CYS A 33 3.30 -3.70 11.85
CA CYS A 33 2.76 -4.24 13.10
C CYS A 33 3.57 -5.46 13.56
N ASN A 34 3.63 -5.69 14.87
CA ASN A 34 4.40 -6.79 15.42
C ASN A 34 3.65 -8.13 15.35
N THR A 35 2.32 -8.12 15.28
CA THR A 35 1.49 -9.33 15.21
C THR A 35 0.62 -9.34 13.97
N LYS A 36 0.21 -10.54 13.53
CA LYS A 36 -0.72 -10.70 12.41
C LYS A 36 -2.13 -10.19 12.75
N ILE A 37 -2.53 -10.27 14.01
CA ILE A 37 -3.82 -9.76 14.51
C ILE A 37 -3.83 -8.24 14.38
N ASP A 38 -2.84 -7.55 14.96
CA ASP A 38 -2.74 -6.09 14.84
C ASP A 38 -2.68 -5.66 13.35
N THR A 39 -2.00 -6.47 12.51
CA THR A 39 -1.88 -6.19 11.08
C THR A 39 -3.24 -6.17 10.39
N GLN A 40 -4.09 -7.15 10.69
CA GLN A 40 -5.44 -7.22 10.14
C GLN A 40 -6.33 -6.14 10.71
N ASP A 41 -6.34 -5.96 12.04
CA ASP A 41 -7.18 -4.99 12.72
C ASP A 41 -6.88 -3.55 12.26
N VAL A 42 -5.61 -3.18 12.14
CA VAL A 42 -5.19 -1.86 11.63
C VAL A 42 -5.63 -1.66 10.18
N ALA A 43 -5.50 -2.68 9.32
CA ALA A 43 -5.94 -2.56 7.94
C ALA A 43 -7.46 -2.40 7.83
N ASP A 44 -8.23 -3.20 8.57
CA ASP A 44 -9.69 -3.17 8.55
C ASP A 44 -10.22 -1.84 9.11
N GLU A 45 -9.62 -1.33 10.18
CA GLU A 45 -10.00 -0.06 10.76
C GLU A 45 -9.67 1.11 9.81
N LEU A 46 -8.53 1.09 9.13
CA LEU A 46 -8.21 2.07 8.10
C LEU A 46 -9.24 2.05 6.95
N VAL A 47 -9.66 0.86 6.51
CA VAL A 47 -10.72 0.71 5.49
C VAL A 47 -12.05 1.26 5.99
N TYR A 48 -12.42 1.02 7.26
CA TYR A 48 -13.61 1.59 7.88
C TYR A 48 -13.61 3.12 7.83
N TYR A 49 -12.44 3.75 8.02
CA TYR A 49 -12.27 5.21 7.89
C TYR A 49 -12.07 5.70 6.45
N GLY A 50 -12.26 4.84 5.46
CA GLY A 50 -12.23 5.19 4.03
C GLY A 50 -10.85 5.21 3.40
N PHE A 51 -9.80 4.74 4.09
CA PHE A 51 -8.48 4.57 3.49
C PHE A 51 -8.43 3.32 2.61
N TYR A 52 -7.56 3.33 1.63
CA TYR A 52 -7.32 2.21 0.74
C TYR A 52 -6.14 1.39 1.28
N ALA A 53 -6.45 0.47 2.18
CA ALA A 53 -5.48 -0.34 2.91
C ALA A 53 -5.67 -1.84 2.65
N LEU A 54 -4.58 -2.60 2.75
CA LEU A 54 -4.55 -4.06 2.72
C LEU A 54 -3.59 -4.59 3.78
N ALA A 55 -3.94 -5.73 4.39
CA ALA A 55 -3.06 -6.47 5.28
C ALA A 55 -2.22 -7.48 4.50
N ILE A 56 -0.97 -7.71 4.96
CA ILE A 56 -0.14 -8.84 4.56
C ILE A 56 0.46 -9.49 5.80
N HIS A 57 0.09 -10.75 6.04
CA HIS A 57 0.60 -11.56 7.15
C HIS A 57 0.61 -13.06 6.79
N GLY A 58 1.12 -13.87 7.69
CA GLY A 58 1.36 -15.30 7.43
C GLY A 58 0.13 -16.17 7.24
N ASP A 59 -1.08 -15.70 7.59
CA ASP A 59 -2.32 -16.47 7.43
C ASP A 59 -2.95 -16.29 6.03
N LEU A 60 -2.47 -15.33 5.23
CA LEU A 60 -2.92 -15.18 3.84
C LEU A 60 -2.37 -16.31 2.99
N ASP A 61 -3.21 -16.83 2.10
CA ASP A 61 -2.73 -17.74 1.06
C ASP A 61 -1.83 -16.99 0.04
N GLN A 62 -1.07 -17.74 -0.75
CA GLN A 62 -0.12 -17.15 -1.71
C GLN A 62 -0.83 -16.26 -2.75
N ARG A 63 -2.05 -16.62 -3.14
CA ARG A 63 -2.82 -15.85 -4.12
C ARG A 63 -3.31 -14.53 -3.55
N GLU A 64 -3.80 -14.53 -2.32
CA GLU A 64 -4.22 -13.31 -1.61
C GLU A 64 -3.04 -12.37 -1.44
N ARG A 65 -1.89 -12.92 -1.01
CA ARG A 65 -0.64 -12.17 -0.88
C ARG A 65 -0.20 -11.55 -2.21
N ASP A 66 -0.18 -12.34 -3.29
CA ASP A 66 0.19 -11.85 -4.63
C ASP A 66 -0.76 -10.74 -5.11
N GLN A 67 -2.07 -10.88 -4.87
CA GLN A 67 -3.05 -9.86 -5.23
C GLN A 67 -2.89 -8.57 -4.44
N ALA A 68 -2.62 -8.66 -3.13
CA ALA A 68 -2.34 -7.49 -2.31
C ALA A 68 -1.11 -6.72 -2.82
N LEU A 69 -0.02 -7.44 -3.13
CA LEU A 69 1.20 -6.84 -3.67
C LEU A 69 1.00 -6.23 -5.05
N ILE A 70 0.25 -6.89 -5.93
CA ILE A 70 -0.08 -6.36 -7.26
C ILE A 70 -0.90 -5.07 -7.12
N ARG A 71 -1.93 -5.04 -6.27
CA ARG A 71 -2.74 -3.84 -6.04
C ARG A 71 -1.91 -2.68 -5.50
N PHE A 72 -1.03 -2.95 -4.55
CA PHE A 72 -0.12 -1.95 -4.00
C PHE A 72 0.88 -1.45 -5.04
N SER A 73 1.56 -2.35 -5.75
CA SER A 73 2.49 -2.02 -6.83
C SER A 73 1.83 -1.26 -8.00
N ASN A 74 0.55 -1.52 -8.24
CA ASN A 74 -0.27 -0.84 -9.25
C ASN A 74 -0.82 0.50 -8.78
N LYS A 75 -0.54 0.92 -7.54
CA LYS A 75 -1.09 2.13 -6.93
C LYS A 75 -2.63 2.16 -6.87
N SER A 76 -3.27 0.97 -6.82
CA SER A 76 -4.71 0.82 -6.60
C SER A 76 -5.08 0.81 -5.13
N VAL A 77 -4.08 0.66 -4.27
CA VAL A 77 -4.12 0.74 -2.82
C VAL A 77 -2.90 1.55 -2.39
N SER A 78 -3.08 2.48 -1.49
CA SER A 78 -2.01 3.36 -1.02
C SER A 78 -1.33 2.88 0.25
N VAL A 79 -2.00 2.02 1.03
CA VAL A 79 -1.51 1.56 2.34
C VAL A 79 -1.39 0.04 2.36
N LEU A 80 -0.22 -0.44 2.74
CA LEU A 80 0.04 -1.85 3.03
C LEU A 80 0.38 -1.97 4.52
N VAL A 81 -0.34 -2.81 5.25
CA VAL A 81 -0.06 -3.12 6.65
C VAL A 81 0.57 -4.51 6.71
N ALA A 82 1.73 -4.65 7.34
CA ALA A 82 2.47 -5.91 7.29
C ALA A 82 3.20 -6.21 8.60
N THR A 83 3.42 -7.51 8.87
CA THR A 83 4.43 -7.95 9.82
C THR A 83 5.81 -7.93 9.17
N ASP A 84 6.90 -7.88 9.99
CA ASP A 84 8.26 -7.93 9.48
C ASP A 84 8.53 -9.16 8.60
N VAL A 85 8.04 -10.33 9.04
CA VAL A 85 8.20 -11.58 8.29
C VAL A 85 7.52 -11.51 6.93
N ALA A 86 6.32 -10.95 6.88
CA ALA A 86 5.57 -10.82 5.63
C ALA A 86 6.17 -9.76 4.70
N ALA A 87 6.80 -8.73 5.26
CA ALA A 87 7.44 -7.66 4.49
C ALA A 87 8.84 -8.05 3.98
N ARG A 88 9.46 -9.12 4.52
CA ARG A 88 10.76 -9.60 4.02
C ARG A 88 10.64 -10.12 2.60
N GLY A 89 11.60 -9.76 1.76
CA GLY A 89 11.65 -10.18 0.37
C GLY A 89 10.60 -9.53 -0.53
N LEU A 90 9.83 -8.56 -0.02
CA LEU A 90 8.98 -7.75 -0.88
C LEU A 90 9.87 -6.83 -1.72
N ASP A 91 9.78 -7.00 -3.04
CA ASP A 91 10.36 -6.06 -4.01
C ASP A 91 9.44 -4.85 -4.13
N ILE A 92 9.48 -4.01 -3.09
CA ILE A 92 8.73 -2.76 -3.05
C ILE A 92 9.73 -1.63 -3.28
N ASP A 93 9.49 -0.88 -4.33
CA ASP A 93 10.24 0.35 -4.66
C ASP A 93 10.20 1.33 -3.49
N ALA A 94 11.07 2.35 -3.53
CA ALA A 94 11.14 3.38 -2.51
C ALA A 94 9.76 3.96 -2.18
N LEU A 95 9.34 3.77 -0.93
CA LEU A 95 8.04 4.23 -0.42
C LEU A 95 8.09 5.71 -0.05
N ASP A 96 6.96 6.39 -0.17
CA ASP A 96 6.82 7.76 0.29
C ASP A 96 6.88 7.83 1.82
N MET A 97 6.30 6.83 2.49
CA MET A 97 6.18 6.80 3.94
C MET A 97 6.30 5.39 4.50
N VAL A 98 6.92 5.28 5.67
CA VAL A 98 6.90 4.10 6.52
C VAL A 98 6.35 4.49 7.88
N VAL A 99 5.50 3.66 8.46
CA VAL A 99 4.99 3.85 9.83
C VAL A 99 5.26 2.60 10.66
N ASN A 100 6.01 2.75 11.74
CA ASN A 100 6.08 1.75 12.79
C ASN A 100 4.86 1.96 13.71
N PHE A 101 3.77 1.22 13.48
CA PHE A 101 2.59 1.23 14.37
C PHE A 101 2.94 0.63 15.73
N ASN A 102 3.77 -0.40 15.72
CA ASN A 102 4.46 -0.92 16.91
C ASN A 102 5.97 -0.73 16.74
N ILE A 103 6.67 -0.43 17.84
CA ILE A 103 8.13 -0.32 17.87
C ILE A 103 8.77 -1.63 17.43
N ALA A 104 9.82 -1.57 16.65
CA ALA A 104 10.61 -2.74 16.25
C ALA A 104 11.22 -3.44 17.48
N HIS A 105 11.46 -4.74 17.36
CA HIS A 105 12.02 -5.54 18.48
C HIS A 105 13.47 -5.25 18.77
N ASP A 106 14.22 -4.80 17.77
CA ASP A 106 15.65 -4.50 17.85
C ASP A 106 16.06 -3.43 16.81
N PRO A 107 17.29 -2.86 16.96
CA PRO A 107 17.80 -1.82 16.07
C PRO A 107 17.89 -2.24 14.60
N GLU A 108 18.29 -3.47 14.30
CA GLU A 108 18.47 -3.95 12.94
C GLU A 108 17.13 -4.01 12.20
N VAL A 109 16.08 -4.53 12.87
CA VAL A 109 14.73 -4.55 12.34
C VAL A 109 14.22 -3.13 12.12
N HIS A 110 14.48 -2.20 13.06
CA HIS A 110 14.11 -0.79 12.89
C HIS A 110 14.74 -0.19 11.63
N VAL A 111 16.04 -0.36 11.46
CA VAL A 111 16.79 0.12 10.29
C VAL A 111 16.24 -0.49 8.99
N HIS A 112 15.94 -1.79 8.99
CA HIS A 112 15.33 -2.47 7.83
C HIS A 112 13.95 -1.94 7.50
N ARG A 113 13.12 -1.61 8.51
CA ARG A 113 11.78 -1.01 8.29
C ARG A 113 11.88 0.38 7.68
N ILE A 114 12.64 1.29 8.31
CA ILE A 114 12.79 2.66 7.82
C ILE A 114 13.54 2.72 6.48
N GLY A 115 14.43 1.77 6.23
CA GLY A 115 15.14 1.60 4.96
C GLY A 115 14.24 1.25 3.77
N ARG A 116 12.92 1.11 3.94
CA ARG A 116 11.94 0.99 2.84
C ARG A 116 11.56 2.34 2.24
N THR A 117 11.94 3.44 2.87
CA THR A 117 11.72 4.80 2.37
C THR A 117 13.04 5.56 2.21
N GLY A 118 13.03 6.69 1.53
CA GLY A 118 14.22 7.55 1.37
C GLY A 118 15.33 6.99 0.48
N ARG A 119 15.02 6.11 -0.48
CA ARG A 119 15.98 5.51 -1.40
C ARG A 119 16.15 6.31 -2.70
N ALA A 120 17.30 6.11 -3.36
CA ALA A 120 17.60 6.66 -4.68
C ALA A 120 17.46 8.20 -4.76
N GLY A 121 17.88 8.92 -3.71
CA GLY A 121 17.85 10.39 -3.69
C GLY A 121 16.46 11.00 -3.46
N ARG A 122 15.42 10.20 -3.22
CA ARG A 122 14.09 10.69 -2.85
C ARG A 122 14.00 10.90 -1.34
N SER A 123 13.36 12.00 -0.94
CA SER A 123 13.04 12.24 0.47
C SER A 123 11.92 11.28 0.90
N GLY A 124 12.11 10.55 2.00
CA GLY A 124 11.10 9.68 2.58
C GLY A 124 10.80 10.08 4.02
N ILE A 125 9.63 9.67 4.49
CA ILE A 125 9.14 9.92 5.85
C ILE A 125 9.04 8.58 6.58
N ALA A 126 9.69 8.49 7.74
CA ALA A 126 9.53 7.37 8.66
C ALA A 126 8.92 7.89 9.97
N CYS A 127 7.80 7.32 10.39
CA CYS A 127 7.11 7.67 11.62
C CYS A 127 7.10 6.48 12.58
N THR A 128 7.32 6.71 13.85
CA THR A 128 7.21 5.69 14.90
C THR A 128 6.21 6.14 15.94
N LEU A 129 5.21 5.30 16.21
CA LEU A 129 4.21 5.52 17.26
C LEU A 129 4.66 4.78 18.52
N TYR A 130 4.58 5.45 19.67
CA TYR A 130 4.99 4.85 20.94
C TYR A 130 4.14 5.37 22.11
N GLY A 131 4.02 4.56 23.16
CA GLY A 131 3.38 4.95 24.42
C GLY A 131 4.42 5.20 25.51
N ASP A 132 3.99 5.86 26.61
CA ASP A 132 4.85 6.14 27.76
C ASP A 132 5.54 4.90 28.33
N ARG A 133 4.86 3.76 28.33
CA ARG A 133 5.40 2.50 28.84
C ARG A 133 6.41 1.83 27.92
N GLU A 134 6.62 2.38 26.73
CA GLU A 134 7.48 1.80 25.69
C GLU A 134 8.76 2.61 25.43
N THR A 135 9.02 3.66 26.20
CA THR A 135 10.23 4.49 26.06
C THR A 135 11.51 3.64 26.14
N HIS A 136 11.55 2.65 27.05
CA HIS A 136 12.65 1.70 27.15
C HIS A 136 12.92 0.92 25.86
N LYS A 137 11.91 0.69 25.02
CA LYS A 137 12.09 0.04 23.71
C LYS A 137 12.71 0.99 22.70
N LEU A 138 12.39 2.31 22.79
CA LEU A 138 13.05 3.32 21.96
C LEU A 138 14.51 3.47 22.32
N ASP A 139 14.83 3.47 23.64
CA ASP A 139 16.21 3.52 24.13
C ASP A 139 17.01 2.31 23.63
N ALA A 140 16.37 1.13 23.58
CA ALA A 140 16.98 -0.10 23.07
C ALA A 140 17.24 -0.07 21.54
N LEU A 141 16.69 0.88 20.79
CA LEU A 141 16.98 1.06 19.36
C LEU A 141 18.33 1.76 19.11
N GLU A 142 19.03 2.18 20.18
CA GLU A 142 20.35 2.82 20.10
C GLU A 142 20.38 4.02 19.12
N LEU A 143 19.26 4.71 19.00
CA LEU A 143 19.16 5.92 18.20
C LEU A 143 19.78 7.08 19.00
N ASP A 144 20.59 7.89 18.34
CA ASP A 144 21.18 9.11 18.94
C ASP A 144 20.11 10.21 19.06
N ILE A 145 19.04 9.93 19.84
CA ILE A 145 17.88 10.79 20.04
C ILE A 145 17.49 10.75 21.51
N ASP A 146 17.40 11.88 22.16
CA ASP A 146 16.81 11.99 23.50
C ASP A 146 15.29 12.06 23.43
N PHE A 147 14.63 10.93 23.62
CA PHE A 147 13.17 10.81 23.54
C PHE A 147 12.42 11.53 24.68
N ASN A 148 13.10 11.93 25.75
CA ASN A 148 12.51 12.78 26.78
C ASN A 148 12.34 14.23 26.32
N GLN A 149 13.13 14.64 25.34
CA GLN A 149 13.10 15.98 24.77
C GLN A 149 12.50 16.02 23.36
N TYR A 150 12.43 14.88 22.66
CA TYR A 150 12.04 14.79 21.26
C TYR A 150 10.77 13.95 21.07
N THR A 151 9.64 14.61 21.13
CA THR A 151 8.36 14.08 20.63
C THR A 151 7.82 15.06 19.61
N ASP A 152 7.58 14.59 18.41
CA ASP A 152 6.97 15.41 17.37
C ASP A 152 5.49 15.68 17.71
N PRO A 153 4.97 16.88 17.51
CA PRO A 153 3.57 17.15 17.71
C PRO A 153 2.72 16.49 16.63
N LEU A 154 1.65 15.82 17.05
CA LEU A 154 0.66 15.28 16.11
C LEU A 154 0.07 16.41 15.25
N PRO A 155 -0.31 16.09 13.99
CA PRO A 155 -1.07 17.02 13.18
C PRO A 155 -2.39 17.43 13.86
N SER A 156 -2.92 18.60 13.48
CA SER A 156 -4.24 19.05 13.95
C SER A 156 -5.34 18.09 13.54
N ASP A 157 -6.34 17.88 14.40
CA ASP A 157 -7.53 17.04 14.15
C ASP A 157 -8.31 17.49 12.91
N SER A 158 -8.18 18.76 12.51
CA SER A 158 -8.80 19.28 11.28
C SER A 158 -8.39 18.55 9.99
N TYR A 159 -7.30 17.77 10.03
CA TYR A 159 -6.94 16.90 8.90
C TYR A 159 -7.91 15.73 8.71
N LEU A 160 -8.58 15.28 9.77
CA LEU A 160 -9.56 14.18 9.70
C LEU A 160 -10.89 14.61 9.05
N ASP A 161 -11.17 15.92 9.00
CA ASP A 161 -12.35 16.46 8.31
C ASP A 161 -12.20 16.45 6.79
N LYS A 162 -10.98 16.24 6.30
CA LYS A 162 -10.69 16.24 4.86
C LYS A 162 -10.94 14.86 4.25
N PRO A 163 -11.45 14.81 3.02
CA PRO A 163 -11.66 13.53 2.34
C PRO A 163 -10.34 12.79 2.15
N VAL A 164 -10.38 11.48 2.32
CA VAL A 164 -9.24 10.61 2.07
C VAL A 164 -8.88 10.65 0.57
N LYS A 165 -7.58 10.75 0.28
CA LYS A 165 -7.07 10.73 -1.11
C LYS A 165 -7.38 9.39 -1.75
N LYS A 166 -8.11 9.41 -2.85
CA LYS A 166 -8.40 8.20 -3.64
C LYS A 166 -7.16 7.79 -4.45
N PRO A 167 -6.94 6.48 -4.64
CA PRO A 167 -5.91 5.98 -5.54
C PRO A 167 -6.13 6.48 -6.97
N LEU A 168 -5.04 6.86 -7.64
CA LEU A 168 -5.11 7.33 -9.04
C LEU A 168 -5.37 6.19 -10.02
N MET A 169 -5.06 4.96 -9.63
CA MET A 169 -5.18 3.78 -10.47
C MET A 169 -6.15 2.77 -9.85
N THR A 170 -6.76 1.97 -10.70
CA THR A 170 -7.60 0.82 -10.33
C THR A 170 -7.08 -0.42 -11.06
N THR A 171 -6.95 -1.53 -10.37
CA THR A 171 -6.50 -2.80 -10.99
C THR A 171 -7.68 -3.57 -11.54
N LEU A 172 -7.62 -3.90 -12.84
CA LEU A 172 -8.50 -4.86 -13.48
C LEU A 172 -7.82 -6.24 -13.47
N LYS A 173 -8.61 -7.27 -13.18
CA LYS A 173 -8.22 -8.67 -13.32
C LYS A 173 -8.90 -9.28 -14.55
N ILE A 174 -8.10 -9.90 -15.41
CA ILE A 174 -8.53 -10.62 -16.62
C ILE A 174 -8.35 -12.10 -16.35
N ASP A 175 -9.39 -12.93 -16.54
CA ASP A 175 -9.31 -14.38 -16.38
C ASP A 175 -8.69 -15.03 -17.63
N GLY A 176 -7.49 -14.57 -17.98
CA GLY A 176 -6.64 -15.05 -19.07
C GLY A 176 -5.20 -14.67 -18.83
N GLY A 177 -4.26 -15.54 -19.21
CA GLY A 177 -2.84 -15.37 -18.95
C GLY A 177 -1.94 -16.06 -19.99
N LYS A 178 -0.73 -16.41 -19.59
CA LYS A 178 0.28 -17.06 -20.46
C LYS A 178 -0.25 -18.35 -21.12
N LYS A 179 -1.07 -19.14 -20.43
CA LYS A 179 -1.68 -20.36 -21.00
C LYS A 179 -2.60 -20.07 -22.18
N GLN A 180 -3.24 -18.90 -22.19
CA GLN A 180 -4.04 -18.42 -23.32
C GLN A 180 -3.20 -17.62 -24.32
N LYS A 181 -1.87 -17.61 -24.14
CA LYS A 181 -0.90 -16.86 -24.97
C LYS A 181 -1.12 -15.34 -24.91
N LEU A 182 -1.73 -14.83 -23.82
CA LEU A 182 -1.92 -13.40 -23.62
C LEU A 182 -0.61 -12.74 -23.25
N ARG A 183 -0.34 -11.58 -23.85
CA ARG A 183 0.85 -10.75 -23.62
C ARG A 183 0.44 -9.33 -23.21
N PRO A 184 1.32 -8.57 -22.54
CA PRO A 184 1.01 -7.19 -22.18
C PRO A 184 0.55 -6.33 -23.37
N GLY A 185 1.18 -6.48 -24.55
CA GLY A 185 0.80 -5.76 -25.77
C GLY A 185 -0.61 -6.05 -26.26
N ASP A 186 -1.12 -7.29 -26.07
CA ASP A 186 -2.49 -7.66 -26.43
C ASP A 186 -3.51 -6.92 -25.53
N ILE A 187 -3.17 -6.74 -24.25
CA ILE A 187 -3.99 -6.02 -23.26
C ILE A 187 -4.00 -4.52 -23.57
N VAL A 188 -2.81 -3.95 -23.85
CA VAL A 188 -2.70 -2.53 -24.26
C VAL A 188 -3.52 -2.29 -25.51
N GLY A 189 -3.33 -3.10 -26.56
CA GLY A 189 -4.05 -2.98 -27.82
C GLY A 189 -5.57 -3.08 -27.64
N GLY A 190 -6.05 -3.99 -26.78
CA GLY A 190 -7.48 -4.10 -26.44
C GLY A 190 -8.02 -2.86 -25.72
N LEU A 191 -7.25 -2.30 -24.78
CA LEU A 191 -7.66 -1.13 -24.03
C LEU A 191 -7.59 0.17 -24.83
N THR A 192 -6.63 0.31 -25.77
CA THR A 192 -6.43 1.54 -26.55
C THR A 192 -7.14 1.55 -27.89
N GLY A 193 -7.78 0.45 -28.31
CA GLY A 193 -8.55 0.37 -29.54
C GLY A 193 -9.69 1.39 -29.63
N LYS A 194 -10.37 1.44 -30.77
CA LYS A 194 -11.47 2.40 -31.01
C LYS A 194 -12.48 2.39 -29.86
N GLY A 195 -12.73 3.54 -29.25
CA GLY A 195 -13.62 3.71 -28.10
C GLY A 195 -12.99 3.29 -26.76
N GLY A 196 -11.67 3.03 -26.72
CA GLY A 196 -10.92 2.70 -25.52
C GLY A 196 -10.33 3.91 -24.80
N ILE A 197 -9.33 3.66 -23.96
CA ILE A 197 -8.67 4.68 -23.14
C ILE A 197 -7.29 5.06 -23.73
N PRO A 198 -6.77 6.26 -23.46
CA PRO A 198 -5.42 6.64 -23.86
C PRO A 198 -4.35 5.73 -23.24
N GLY A 199 -3.27 5.47 -23.97
CA GLY A 199 -2.19 4.57 -23.51
C GLY A 199 -1.45 5.07 -22.26
N ASP A 200 -1.34 6.39 -22.08
CA ASP A 200 -0.77 7.03 -20.88
C ASP A 200 -1.63 6.84 -19.62
N LYS A 201 -2.86 6.38 -19.77
CA LYS A 201 -3.78 6.02 -18.68
C LYS A 201 -3.73 4.55 -18.29
N ILE A 202 -2.82 3.78 -18.89
CA ILE A 202 -2.54 2.38 -18.57
C ILE A 202 -1.23 2.32 -17.78
N GLY A 203 -1.28 1.72 -16.60
CA GLY A 203 -0.13 1.50 -15.73
C GLY A 203 0.49 0.12 -15.90
N LYS A 204 0.97 -0.45 -14.78
CA LYS A 204 1.63 -1.77 -14.77
C LYS A 204 0.69 -2.87 -15.27
N ILE A 205 1.26 -3.81 -16.01
CA ILE A 205 0.58 -5.03 -16.49
C ILE A 205 1.38 -6.23 -16.01
N ASN A 206 0.70 -7.13 -15.29
CA ASN A 206 1.25 -8.39 -14.81
C ASN A 206 0.52 -9.55 -15.46
N VAL A 207 1.23 -10.41 -16.19
CA VAL A 207 0.66 -11.59 -16.84
C VAL A 207 1.17 -12.85 -16.16
N SER A 208 0.27 -13.55 -15.44
CA SER A 208 0.51 -14.82 -14.80
C SER A 208 0.10 -15.99 -15.71
N SER A 209 0.18 -17.22 -15.21
CA SER A 209 -0.16 -18.41 -16.01
C SER A 209 -1.63 -18.43 -16.46
N ASN A 210 -2.56 -18.12 -15.56
CA ASN A 210 -4.01 -18.27 -15.77
C ASN A 210 -4.79 -16.95 -15.80
N TRP A 211 -4.19 -15.84 -15.32
CA TRP A 211 -4.83 -14.51 -15.24
C TRP A 211 -3.83 -13.42 -15.48
N SER A 212 -4.34 -12.25 -15.78
CA SER A 212 -3.56 -11.03 -15.93
C SER A 212 -4.16 -9.91 -15.11
N TYR A 213 -3.32 -8.95 -14.75
CA TYR A 213 -3.70 -7.75 -14.02
C TYR A 213 -3.20 -6.53 -14.79
N VAL A 214 -4.03 -5.52 -14.88
CA VAL A 214 -3.66 -4.24 -15.49
C VAL A 214 -4.16 -3.09 -14.64
N ALA A 215 -3.28 -2.14 -14.37
CA ALA A 215 -3.64 -0.87 -13.75
C ALA A 215 -4.18 0.08 -14.81
N VAL A 216 -5.31 0.72 -14.54
CA VAL A 216 -5.88 1.76 -15.38
C VAL A 216 -6.23 2.97 -14.53
N SER A 217 -6.23 4.17 -15.12
CA SER A 217 -6.67 5.38 -14.40
C SER A 217 -8.05 5.17 -13.79
N SER A 218 -8.21 5.48 -12.50
CA SER A 218 -9.48 5.30 -11.77
C SER A 218 -10.62 6.08 -12.39
N GLU A 219 -10.36 7.22 -13.00
CA GLU A 219 -11.35 8.04 -13.69
C GLU A 219 -11.93 7.34 -14.93
N LEU A 220 -11.15 6.48 -15.58
CA LEU A 220 -11.52 5.78 -16.82
C LEU A 220 -11.82 4.30 -16.61
N VAL A 221 -11.88 3.82 -15.36
CA VAL A 221 -12.02 2.39 -15.05
C VAL A 221 -13.29 1.78 -15.66
N LYS A 222 -14.40 2.51 -15.68
CA LYS A 222 -15.66 2.02 -16.29
C LYS A 222 -15.50 1.82 -17.80
N VAL A 223 -14.95 2.80 -18.50
CA VAL A 223 -14.68 2.73 -19.94
C VAL A 223 -13.72 1.58 -20.25
N ALA A 224 -12.63 1.46 -19.47
CA ALA A 224 -11.66 0.38 -19.62
C ALA A 224 -12.27 -1.01 -19.39
N LEU A 225 -13.12 -1.14 -18.36
CA LEU A 225 -13.80 -2.39 -18.02
C LEU A 225 -14.78 -2.80 -19.12
N GLU A 226 -15.62 -1.89 -19.59
CA GLU A 226 -16.56 -2.15 -20.67
C GLU A 226 -15.83 -2.52 -21.96
N LYS A 227 -14.80 -1.75 -22.32
CA LYS A 227 -14.00 -1.98 -23.52
C LYS A 227 -13.42 -3.39 -23.56
N ILE A 228 -12.68 -3.77 -22.50
CA ILE A 228 -11.97 -5.07 -22.48
C ILE A 228 -12.92 -6.26 -22.25
N SER A 229 -14.11 -6.03 -21.67
CA SER A 229 -15.13 -7.06 -21.49
C SER A 229 -15.89 -7.37 -22.78
N ASN A 230 -16.11 -6.36 -23.61
CA ASN A 230 -16.89 -6.51 -24.86
C ASN A 230 -16.01 -6.89 -26.05
N ASP A 231 -14.73 -6.53 -26.01
CA ASP A 231 -13.79 -6.80 -27.08
C ASP A 231 -13.10 -8.14 -26.93
N LYS A 232 -12.59 -8.65 -28.04
CA LYS A 232 -11.77 -9.84 -28.06
C LYS A 232 -10.30 -9.47 -27.90
N LEU A 233 -9.65 -10.05 -26.89
CA LEU A 233 -8.19 -10.01 -26.79
C LEU A 233 -7.62 -11.20 -27.57
N LYS A 234 -6.85 -10.93 -28.63
CA LYS A 234 -6.27 -11.97 -29.48
C LYS A 234 -7.31 -12.98 -30.02
N GLY A 235 -8.50 -12.45 -30.39
CA GLY A 235 -9.59 -13.26 -30.94
C GLY A 235 -10.41 -14.01 -29.90
N ARG A 236 -10.18 -13.84 -28.60
CA ARG A 236 -10.87 -14.52 -27.50
C ARG A 236 -11.52 -13.52 -26.54
N SER A 237 -12.68 -13.86 -26.00
CA SER A 237 -13.33 -13.11 -24.92
C SER A 237 -12.85 -13.63 -23.57
N PHE A 238 -12.64 -12.72 -22.63
CA PHE A 238 -12.23 -13.04 -21.26
C PHE A 238 -13.17 -12.34 -20.27
N ARG A 239 -13.42 -13.00 -19.14
CA ARG A 239 -14.07 -12.34 -18.01
C ARG A 239 -13.10 -11.34 -17.40
N VAL A 240 -13.58 -10.10 -17.22
CA VAL A 240 -12.79 -9.02 -16.61
C VAL A 240 -13.58 -8.44 -15.45
N ARG A 241 -12.88 -8.08 -14.37
CA ARG A 241 -13.47 -7.44 -13.20
C ARG A 241 -12.48 -6.52 -12.50
N ILE A 242 -13.00 -5.57 -11.75
CA ILE A 242 -12.19 -4.79 -10.82
C ILE A 242 -11.69 -5.73 -9.72
N LEU A 243 -10.42 -5.65 -9.40
CA LEU A 243 -9.82 -6.37 -8.27
C LEU A 243 -10.05 -5.53 -7.01
N SER A 244 -11.08 -5.86 -6.28
CA SER A 244 -11.47 -5.24 -4.99
C SER A 244 -10.86 -5.99 -3.83
#